data_850e09a3bebedf69a4f6f58f0a37e7de
#
_entry.id   850e09a3bebedf69a4f6f58f0a37e7de
#
_cell.length_a   1.000
_cell.length_b   1.000
_cell.length_c   1.000
_cell.angle_alpha   90.00
_cell.angle_beta   90.00
_cell.angle_gamma   90.00
#
_symmetry.space_group_name_H-M   'P 1'
#
loop_
_entity.id
_entity.type
_entity.pdbx_description
1 polymer ?
#
loop_
_entity_poly.entity_id
_entity_poly.type
_entity_poly.pdbx_seq_one_letter_code
_entity_poly.pdbx_strand_id
1 'polypeptide(L)'
;DIYKLPRIWTGIPELDKVIGGLFFGQVTLLTGKRGEGKSTFMSQLMVEALDQGYAVFAYSGELSDYHFKRWLDFQAAGPDNIATNTNVYGDETYLITNPVIEKINAWYRGRAYIYDNGAMDMEDELEGLLETVENVVRRVGVKLVCIDNLMTAMDVGISDNLYQAQSAFVHKLKRLAVKHDVAVVLVAHPRKTKDSFTNDDVSGS
;
A
#
# COMPACT_ATOMS: atom_id res chain seq x y z
N ASP A 1 -27.69 5.46 6.18
CA ASP A 1 -27.63 4.00 6.10
C ASP A 1 -26.22 3.59 5.68
N ILE A 2 -25.48 2.97 6.60
CA ILE A 2 -24.08 2.55 6.40
C ILE A 2 -23.92 1.62 5.18
N TYR A 3 -24.94 0.84 4.86
CA TYR A 3 -24.89 -0.11 3.74
C TYR A 3 -24.90 0.58 2.36
N LYS A 4 -25.24 1.86 2.32
CA LYS A 4 -25.28 2.68 1.08
C LYS A 4 -24.06 3.58 0.93
N LEU A 5 -23.15 3.62 1.93
CA LEU A 5 -21.93 4.44 1.84
C LEU A 5 -21.01 3.91 0.75
N PRO A 6 -20.45 4.79 -0.08
CA PRO A 6 -19.44 4.39 -1.06
C PRO A 6 -18.20 3.82 -0.37
N ARG A 7 -17.64 2.80 -0.97
CA ARG A 7 -16.47 2.10 -0.42
C ARG A 7 -15.68 1.41 -1.52
N ILE A 8 -14.48 0.99 -1.22
CA ILE A 8 -13.68 0.10 -2.06
C ILE A 8 -13.84 -1.31 -1.53
N TRP A 9 -14.31 -2.23 -2.36
CA TRP A 9 -14.34 -3.65 -2.03
C TRP A 9 -12.95 -4.26 -2.17
N THR A 10 -12.56 -5.14 -1.24
CA THR A 10 -11.23 -5.75 -1.26
C THR A 10 -11.06 -6.83 -2.34
N GLY A 11 -12.16 -7.31 -2.91
CA GLY A 11 -12.15 -8.44 -3.83
C GLY A 11 -12.02 -9.81 -3.13
N ILE A 12 -11.97 -9.82 -1.80
CA ILE A 12 -11.94 -11.04 -0.97
C ILE A 12 -13.28 -11.15 -0.23
N PRO A 13 -14.20 -12.02 -0.69
CA PRO A 13 -15.56 -12.06 -0.16
C PRO A 13 -15.65 -12.29 1.35
N GLU A 14 -14.80 -13.16 1.88
CA GLU A 14 -14.76 -13.46 3.31
C GLU A 14 -14.33 -12.26 4.14
N LEU A 15 -13.36 -11.50 3.65
CA LEU A 15 -12.90 -10.28 4.30
C LEU A 15 -13.96 -9.18 4.22
N ASP A 16 -14.55 -9.00 3.05
CA ASP A 16 -15.58 -7.98 2.84
C ASP A 16 -16.83 -8.23 3.69
N LYS A 17 -17.17 -9.50 3.97
CA LYS A 17 -18.23 -9.82 4.94
C LYS A 17 -17.93 -9.37 6.36
N VAL A 18 -16.66 -9.40 6.75
CA VAL A 18 -16.23 -9.05 8.12
C VAL A 18 -16.08 -7.54 8.28
N ILE A 19 -15.36 -6.89 7.35
CA ILE A 19 -15.01 -5.45 7.48
C ILE A 19 -15.96 -4.53 6.72
N GLY A 20 -16.77 -5.05 5.79
CA GLY A 20 -17.68 -4.28 4.96
C GLY A 20 -17.02 -3.51 3.83
N GLY A 21 -15.77 -3.84 3.47
CA GLY A 21 -14.95 -3.09 2.52
C GLY A 21 -14.15 -1.96 3.16
N LEU A 22 -13.47 -1.18 2.35
CA LEU A 22 -12.68 -0.02 2.77
C LEU A 22 -13.51 1.24 2.59
N PHE A 23 -13.96 1.81 3.69
CA PHE A 23 -14.75 3.04 3.64
C PHE A 23 -13.88 4.27 3.41
N PHE A 24 -14.40 5.21 2.65
CA PHE A 24 -13.75 6.51 2.50
C PHE A 24 -13.78 7.30 3.81
N GLY A 25 -12.72 8.05 4.07
CA GLY A 25 -12.55 8.80 5.30
C GLY A 25 -11.98 7.98 6.46
N GLN A 26 -11.60 6.73 6.23
CA GLN A 26 -11.04 5.86 7.25
C GLN A 26 -9.60 5.46 6.95
N VAL A 27 -8.84 5.22 8.03
CA VAL A 27 -7.51 4.61 7.99
C VAL A 27 -7.63 3.19 8.52
N THR A 28 -7.25 2.24 7.67
CA THR A 28 -7.21 0.81 8.01
C THR A 28 -5.78 0.40 8.27
N LEU A 29 -5.52 -0.16 9.44
CA LEU A 29 -4.21 -0.67 9.80
C LEU A 29 -4.10 -2.16 9.45
N LEU A 30 -3.10 -2.50 8.63
CA LEU A 30 -2.76 -3.87 8.28
C LEU A 30 -1.49 -4.28 9.03
N THR A 31 -1.61 -5.26 9.91
CA THR A 31 -0.48 -5.78 10.69
C THR A 31 -0.21 -7.24 10.37
N GLY A 32 1.02 -7.68 10.61
CA GLY A 32 1.44 -9.07 10.41
C GLY A 32 2.96 -9.17 10.43
N LYS A 33 3.48 -10.37 10.57
CA LYS A 33 4.92 -10.61 10.55
C LYS A 33 5.50 -10.28 9.17
N ARG A 34 6.80 -9.98 9.15
CA ARG A 34 7.54 -9.80 7.89
C ARG A 34 7.44 -11.10 7.06
N GLY A 35 7.18 -10.96 5.75
CA GLY A 35 7.07 -12.10 4.83
C GLY A 35 5.70 -12.78 4.77
N GLU A 36 4.68 -12.28 5.46
CA GLU A 36 3.32 -12.83 5.45
C GLU A 36 2.43 -12.32 4.30
N GLY A 37 3.02 -11.67 3.29
CA GLY A 37 2.29 -11.29 2.08
C GLY A 37 1.55 -9.95 2.14
N LYS A 38 1.89 -9.05 3.06
CA LYS A 38 1.26 -7.72 3.18
C LYS A 38 1.41 -6.87 1.92
N SER A 39 2.57 -6.85 1.30
CA SER A 39 2.81 -6.11 0.06
C SER A 39 2.02 -6.70 -1.12
N THR A 40 1.89 -8.02 -1.18
CA THR A 40 1.05 -8.72 -2.17
C THR A 40 -0.41 -8.35 -1.98
N PHE A 41 -0.90 -8.36 -0.75
CA PHE A 41 -2.27 -7.96 -0.42
C PHE A 41 -2.53 -6.50 -0.78
N MET A 42 -1.59 -5.61 -0.51
CA MET A 42 -1.69 -4.20 -0.86
C MET A 42 -1.76 -3.98 -2.37
N SER A 43 -0.95 -4.70 -3.15
CA SER A 43 -1.01 -4.67 -4.61
C SER A 43 -2.36 -5.15 -5.14
N GLN A 44 -2.93 -6.17 -4.52
CA GLN A 44 -4.28 -6.65 -4.86
C GLN A 44 -5.35 -5.59 -4.57
N LEU A 45 -5.30 -4.94 -3.42
CA LEU A 45 -6.23 -3.85 -3.09
C LEU A 45 -6.16 -2.70 -4.10
N MET A 46 -4.96 -2.35 -4.55
CA MET A 46 -4.76 -1.31 -5.56
C MET A 46 -5.39 -1.70 -6.90
N VAL A 47 -5.18 -2.94 -7.35
CA VAL A 47 -5.78 -3.44 -8.60
C VAL A 47 -7.30 -3.47 -8.50
N GLU A 48 -7.85 -3.93 -7.39
CA GLU A 48 -9.29 -3.92 -7.14
C GLU A 48 -9.88 -2.50 -7.14
N ALA A 49 -9.22 -1.55 -6.50
CA ALA A 49 -9.65 -0.16 -6.51
C ALA A 49 -9.61 0.44 -7.92
N LEU A 50 -8.57 0.16 -8.70
CA LEU A 50 -8.45 0.57 -10.10
C LEU A 50 -9.57 -0.04 -10.96
N ASP A 51 -9.89 -1.32 -10.77
CA ASP A 51 -10.97 -2.00 -11.48
C ASP A 51 -12.35 -1.43 -11.14
N GLN A 52 -12.54 -0.97 -9.91
CA GLN A 52 -13.74 -0.28 -9.46
C GLN A 52 -13.80 1.20 -9.91
N GLY A 53 -12.80 1.69 -10.66
CA GLY A 53 -12.79 3.01 -11.26
C GLY A 53 -12.11 4.09 -10.42
N TYR A 54 -11.41 3.75 -9.35
CA TYR A 54 -10.73 4.70 -8.46
C TYR A 54 -9.26 4.87 -8.82
N ALA A 55 -8.74 6.08 -8.65
CA ALA A 55 -7.31 6.34 -8.70
C ALA A 55 -6.65 5.98 -7.37
N VAL A 56 -5.42 5.50 -7.44
CA VAL A 56 -4.68 4.96 -6.30
C VAL A 56 -3.30 5.58 -6.18
N PHE A 57 -2.80 5.65 -4.96
CA PHE A 57 -1.44 6.06 -4.64
C PHE A 57 -0.79 5.04 -3.70
N ALA A 58 0.47 4.74 -3.91
CA ALA A 58 1.24 3.87 -3.04
C ALA A 58 2.61 4.43 -2.71
N TYR A 59 3.02 4.19 -1.47
CA TYR A 59 4.37 4.34 -0.97
C TYR A 59 4.86 3.00 -0.42
N SER A 60 6.09 2.64 -0.73
CA SER A 60 6.78 1.52 -0.09
C SER A 60 8.14 1.97 0.46
N GLY A 61 8.37 1.74 1.74
CA GLY A 61 9.68 1.97 2.36
C GLY A 61 10.68 0.85 2.14
N GLU A 62 10.22 -0.31 1.65
CA GLU A 62 11.07 -1.49 1.43
C GLU A 62 11.40 -1.72 -0.04
N LEU A 63 10.44 -1.49 -0.92
CA LEU A 63 10.58 -1.71 -2.35
C LEU A 63 10.80 -0.38 -3.07
N SER A 64 11.70 -0.37 -4.04
CA SER A 64 11.74 0.73 -5.00
C SER A 64 10.43 0.80 -5.80
N ASP A 65 10.13 1.97 -6.34
CA ASP A 65 8.98 2.20 -7.21
C ASP A 65 8.91 1.19 -8.36
N TYR A 66 10.05 0.85 -8.96
CA TYR A 66 10.17 -0.15 -10.03
C TYR A 66 9.74 -1.55 -9.57
N HIS A 67 10.19 -2.01 -8.40
CA HIS A 67 9.80 -3.32 -7.86
C HIS A 67 8.34 -3.36 -7.46
N PHE A 68 7.84 -2.28 -6.88
CA PHE A 68 6.44 -2.16 -6.51
C PHE A 68 5.54 -2.18 -7.76
N LYS A 69 5.93 -1.43 -8.81
CA LYS A 69 5.23 -1.46 -10.09
C LYS A 69 5.17 -2.86 -10.69
N ARG A 70 6.26 -3.61 -10.62
CA ARG A 70 6.28 -5.00 -11.10
C ARG A 70 5.25 -5.88 -10.38
N TRP A 71 5.14 -5.77 -9.05
CA TRP A 71 4.10 -6.48 -8.29
C TRP A 71 2.69 -6.09 -8.73
N LEU A 72 2.45 -4.81 -8.93
CA LEU A 72 1.18 -4.29 -9.41
C LEU A 72 0.85 -4.85 -10.81
N ASP A 73 1.81 -4.87 -11.71
CA ASP A 73 1.65 -5.39 -13.06
C ASP A 73 1.34 -6.89 -13.06
N PHE A 74 2.00 -7.68 -12.22
CA PHE A 74 1.71 -9.11 -12.06
C PHE A 74 0.29 -9.35 -11.53
N GLN A 75 -0.15 -8.60 -10.56
CA GLN A 75 -1.52 -8.66 -10.03
C GLN A 75 -2.54 -8.29 -11.11
N ALA A 76 -2.30 -7.24 -11.86
CA ALA A 76 -3.19 -6.78 -12.93
C ALA A 76 -3.25 -7.75 -14.10
N ALA A 77 -2.14 -8.41 -14.44
CA ALA A 77 -2.08 -9.39 -15.52
C ALA A 77 -2.95 -10.63 -15.23
N GLY A 78 -2.95 -11.06 -13.98
CA GLY A 78 -3.56 -12.32 -13.60
C GLY A 78 -2.79 -13.55 -14.10
N PRO A 79 -3.10 -14.76 -13.61
CA PRO A 79 -2.33 -15.97 -13.88
C PRO A 79 -2.30 -16.36 -15.36
N ASP A 80 -3.37 -16.10 -16.10
CA ASP A 80 -3.49 -16.50 -17.50
C ASP A 80 -2.62 -15.68 -18.46
N ASN A 81 -2.10 -14.54 -18.00
CA ASN A 81 -1.26 -13.63 -18.80
C ASN A 81 0.19 -13.59 -18.33
N ILE A 82 0.58 -14.50 -17.44
CA ILE A 82 1.95 -14.65 -16.97
C ILE A 82 2.59 -15.80 -17.73
N ALA A 83 3.69 -15.52 -18.42
CA ALA A 83 4.49 -16.53 -19.12
C ALA A 83 5.61 -17.04 -18.21
N THR A 84 6.00 -18.30 -18.41
CA THR A 84 7.16 -18.89 -17.76
C THR A 84 8.33 -18.94 -18.75
N ASN A 85 9.49 -18.51 -18.32
CA ASN A 85 10.74 -18.65 -19.05
C ASN A 85 11.71 -19.51 -18.24
N THR A 86 12.32 -20.48 -18.88
CA THR A 86 13.32 -21.35 -18.25
C THR A 86 14.70 -20.92 -18.71
N ASN A 87 15.59 -20.63 -17.77
CA ASN A 87 16.96 -20.27 -18.07
C ASN A 87 17.81 -21.51 -18.45
N VAL A 88 19.06 -21.28 -18.84
CA VAL A 88 19.98 -22.35 -19.25
C VAL A 88 20.33 -23.33 -18.12
N TYR A 89 20.05 -23.00 -16.88
CA TYR A 89 20.28 -23.84 -15.70
C TYR A 89 19.03 -24.62 -15.26
N GLY A 90 17.89 -24.41 -15.98
CA GLY A 90 16.64 -25.08 -15.66
C GLY A 90 15.77 -24.33 -14.65
N ASP A 91 16.17 -23.13 -14.21
CA ASP A 91 15.34 -22.34 -13.30
C ASP A 91 14.21 -21.65 -14.04
N GLU A 92 13.03 -21.71 -13.48
CA GLU A 92 11.85 -21.06 -14.02
C GLU A 92 11.75 -19.61 -13.50
N THR A 93 11.49 -18.69 -14.41
CA THR A 93 11.19 -17.30 -14.10
C THR A 93 9.87 -16.90 -14.72
N TYR A 94 9.12 -16.08 -14.00
CA TYR A 94 7.84 -15.55 -14.49
C TYR A 94 8.03 -14.19 -15.12
N LEU A 95 7.34 -13.95 -16.22
CA LEU A 95 7.37 -12.69 -16.94
C LEU A 95 6.00 -12.34 -17.53
N ILE A 96 5.82 -11.05 -17.76
CA ILE A 96 4.67 -10.53 -18.50
C ILE A 96 5.19 -10.06 -19.85
N THR A 97 4.52 -10.47 -20.93
CA THR A 97 4.90 -10.07 -22.28
C THR A 97 4.67 -8.57 -22.50
N ASN A 98 5.47 -7.95 -23.39
CA ASN A 98 5.34 -6.52 -23.67
C ASN A 98 3.92 -6.09 -24.10
N PRO A 99 3.19 -6.82 -24.96
CA PRO A 99 1.82 -6.45 -25.31
C PRO A 99 0.87 -6.42 -24.10
N VAL A 100 1.05 -7.32 -23.13
CA VAL A 100 0.26 -7.32 -21.90
C VAL A 100 0.63 -6.15 -21.00
N ILE A 101 1.93 -5.85 -20.86
CA ILE A 101 2.40 -4.67 -20.10
C ILE A 101 1.85 -3.38 -20.70
N GLU A 102 1.84 -3.23 -22.02
CA GLU A 102 1.28 -2.05 -22.68
C GLU A 102 -0.22 -1.89 -22.40
N LYS A 103 -0.98 -2.98 -22.42
CA LYS A 103 -2.41 -2.95 -22.05
C LYS A 103 -2.62 -2.57 -20.60
N ILE A 104 -1.84 -3.10 -19.67
CA ILE A 104 -1.91 -2.76 -18.25
C ILE A 104 -1.57 -1.28 -18.05
N ASN A 105 -0.48 -0.80 -18.66
CA ASN A 105 -0.08 0.61 -18.58
C ASN A 105 -1.16 1.55 -19.13
N ALA A 106 -1.80 1.19 -20.24
CA ALA A 106 -2.91 1.96 -20.79
C ALA A 106 -4.13 1.97 -19.88
N TRP A 107 -4.41 0.83 -19.22
CA TRP A 107 -5.57 0.67 -18.32
C TRP A 107 -5.49 1.57 -17.09
N TYR A 108 -4.32 1.65 -16.42
CA TYR A 108 -4.20 2.47 -15.23
C TYR A 108 -3.54 3.85 -15.44
N ARG A 109 -3.25 4.22 -16.68
CA ARG A 109 -2.62 5.52 -17.00
C ARG A 109 -3.37 6.68 -16.37
N GLY A 110 -2.64 7.52 -15.60
CA GLY A 110 -3.21 8.67 -14.91
C GLY A 110 -4.08 8.32 -13.69
N ARG A 111 -4.10 7.05 -13.27
CA ARG A 111 -4.88 6.60 -12.11
C ARG A 111 -4.07 5.84 -11.06
N ALA A 112 -2.86 5.39 -11.39
CA ALA A 112 -1.95 4.74 -10.44
C ALA A 112 -0.69 5.57 -10.28
N TYR A 113 -0.35 5.90 -9.04
CA TYR A 113 0.80 6.70 -8.66
C TYR A 113 1.61 5.96 -7.61
N ILE A 114 2.90 5.80 -7.86
CA ILE A 114 3.84 5.16 -6.93
C ILE A 114 4.88 6.21 -6.57
N TYR A 115 5.07 6.40 -5.27
CA TYR A 115 6.06 7.34 -4.76
C TYR A 115 7.47 6.81 -5.01
N ASP A 116 8.32 7.64 -5.63
CA ASP A 116 9.75 7.37 -5.77
C ASP A 116 10.44 7.71 -4.45
N ASN A 117 10.83 6.67 -3.71
CA ASN A 117 11.51 6.77 -2.43
C ASN A 117 13.04 6.87 -2.61
N GLY A 118 13.52 7.87 -3.33
CA GLY A 118 14.96 8.13 -3.47
C GLY A 118 15.69 8.17 -2.12
N ALA A 119 17.02 8.25 -2.12
CA ALA A 119 17.86 8.21 -0.92
C ALA A 119 17.75 9.51 -0.08
N MET A 120 16.56 9.84 0.42
CA MET A 120 16.30 10.96 1.32
C MET A 120 16.33 10.53 2.78
N ASP A 121 16.60 11.46 3.69
CA ASP A 121 16.43 11.26 5.13
C ASP A 121 14.95 11.03 5.45
N MET A 122 14.67 10.08 6.37
CA MET A 122 13.32 9.67 6.72
C MET A 122 12.42 10.80 7.22
N GLU A 123 12.96 11.80 7.94
CA GLU A 123 12.17 12.93 8.41
C GLU A 123 11.71 13.81 7.24
N ASP A 124 12.65 14.14 6.34
CA ASP A 124 12.36 14.92 5.14
C ASP A 124 11.43 14.15 4.19
N GLU A 125 11.58 12.82 4.12
CA GLU A 125 10.73 11.95 3.32
C GLU A 125 9.28 11.94 3.79
N LEU A 126 9.02 11.92 5.11
CA LEU A 126 7.66 11.96 5.66
C LEU A 126 6.91 13.25 5.31
N GLU A 127 7.56 14.40 5.37
CA GLU A 127 6.97 15.69 4.99
C GLU A 127 6.68 15.72 3.48
N GLY A 128 7.64 15.33 2.66
CA GLY A 128 7.48 15.25 1.21
C GLY A 128 6.43 14.24 0.78
N LEU A 129 6.35 13.11 1.47
CA LEU A 129 5.32 12.10 1.24
C LEU A 129 3.92 12.64 1.53
N LEU A 130 3.72 13.30 2.67
CA LEU A 130 2.43 13.88 3.03
C LEU A 130 1.98 14.95 2.03
N GLU A 131 2.89 15.82 1.61
CA GLU A 131 2.62 16.83 0.59
C GLU A 131 2.24 16.19 -0.74
N THR A 132 2.96 15.14 -1.15
CA THR A 132 2.66 14.40 -2.38
C THR A 132 1.30 13.73 -2.31
N VAL A 133 0.96 13.07 -1.20
CA VAL A 133 -0.36 12.47 -0.97
C VAL A 133 -1.45 13.52 -1.09
N GLU A 134 -1.31 14.65 -0.42
CA GLU A 134 -2.30 15.72 -0.50
C GLU A 134 -2.47 16.27 -1.92
N ASN A 135 -1.37 16.42 -2.65
CA ASN A 135 -1.40 16.88 -4.02
C ASN A 135 -2.12 15.90 -4.96
N VAL A 136 -1.84 14.60 -4.89
CA VAL A 136 -2.49 13.61 -5.75
C VAL A 136 -3.97 13.44 -5.38
N VAL A 137 -4.30 13.53 -4.12
CA VAL A 137 -5.71 13.48 -3.66
C VAL A 137 -6.50 14.68 -4.20
N ARG A 138 -5.93 15.88 -4.11
CA ARG A 138 -6.61 17.11 -4.54
C ARG A 138 -6.68 17.29 -6.05
N ARG A 139 -5.59 16.97 -6.77
CA ARG A 139 -5.47 17.27 -8.21
C ARG A 139 -5.93 16.13 -9.09
N VAL A 140 -5.70 14.90 -8.67
CA VAL A 140 -6.02 13.70 -9.46
C VAL A 140 -7.30 13.03 -8.99
N GLY A 141 -7.66 13.24 -7.73
CA GLY A 141 -8.81 12.58 -7.14
C GLY A 141 -8.50 11.15 -6.68
N VAL A 142 -7.29 10.89 -6.21
CA VAL A 142 -6.93 9.61 -5.59
C VAL A 142 -7.89 9.30 -4.45
N LYS A 143 -8.41 8.07 -4.42
CA LYS A 143 -9.38 7.58 -3.43
C LYS A 143 -8.84 6.47 -2.55
N LEU A 144 -7.75 5.83 -2.92
CA LEU A 144 -7.03 4.85 -2.10
C LEU A 144 -5.57 5.26 -1.97
N VAL A 145 -5.12 5.40 -0.73
CA VAL A 145 -3.72 5.66 -0.37
C VAL A 145 -3.19 4.48 0.41
N CYS A 146 -2.17 3.82 -0.12
CA CYS A 146 -1.50 2.68 0.50
C CYS A 146 -0.10 3.09 0.94
N ILE A 147 0.18 2.97 2.22
CA ILE A 147 1.48 3.27 2.82
C ILE A 147 2.04 1.99 3.41
N ASP A 148 3.07 1.44 2.79
CA ASP A 148 3.74 0.24 3.28
C ASP A 148 4.96 0.62 4.09
N ASN A 149 4.87 0.26 5.37
CA ASN A 149 6.01 0.14 6.25
C ASN A 149 6.68 1.45 6.66
N LEU A 150 5.91 2.40 7.18
CA LEU A 150 6.49 3.54 7.90
C LEU A 150 7.28 3.11 9.14
N MET A 151 6.93 1.96 9.73
CA MET A 151 7.44 1.52 11.03
C MET A 151 8.68 0.64 10.96
N THR A 152 9.24 0.30 9.79
CA THR A 152 10.54 -0.40 9.68
C THR A 152 11.68 0.40 10.26
N ALA A 153 11.60 1.69 10.18
CA ALA A 153 12.55 2.56 10.85
C ALA A 153 12.51 2.39 12.40
N MET A 154 11.50 1.77 12.97
CA MET A 154 11.37 1.53 14.43
C MET A 154 12.09 0.27 14.92
N ASP A 155 12.60 -0.57 14.02
CA ASP A 155 13.19 -1.87 14.42
C ASP A 155 14.63 -1.78 14.94
N VAL A 156 15.34 -0.68 14.71
CA VAL A 156 16.76 -0.57 15.07
C VAL A 156 17.08 0.81 15.65
N GLY A 157 16.94 0.99 16.96
CA GLY A 157 17.53 2.11 17.69
C GLY A 157 17.04 3.49 17.28
N ILE A 158 15.76 3.62 16.98
CA ILE A 158 15.16 4.87 16.54
C ILE A 158 15.21 5.89 17.66
N SER A 159 15.60 7.12 17.28
CA SER A 159 15.43 8.29 18.11
C SER A 159 13.95 8.51 18.41
N ASP A 160 13.63 8.96 19.62
CA ASP A 160 12.27 9.37 20.00
C ASP A 160 11.67 10.38 19.01
N ASN A 161 12.50 11.18 18.36
CA ASN A 161 12.10 12.15 17.35
C ASN A 161 11.46 11.53 16.12
N LEU A 162 12.00 10.41 15.60
CA LEU A 162 11.41 9.73 14.43
C LEU A 162 10.08 9.07 14.78
N TYR A 163 9.96 8.50 15.98
CA TYR A 163 8.68 7.97 16.46
C TYR A 163 7.62 9.06 16.53
N GLN A 164 7.96 10.22 17.08
CA GLN A 164 7.06 11.37 17.13
C GLN A 164 6.70 11.90 15.75
N ALA A 165 7.66 11.96 14.83
CA ALA A 165 7.44 12.35 13.44
C ALA A 165 6.48 11.40 12.72
N GLN A 166 6.62 10.09 12.90
CA GLN A 166 5.71 9.10 12.33
C GLN A 166 4.30 9.19 12.94
N SER A 167 4.19 9.38 14.24
CA SER A 167 2.90 9.59 14.90
C SER A 167 2.19 10.85 14.39
N ALA A 168 2.91 11.95 14.24
CA ALA A 168 2.38 13.18 13.66
C ALA A 168 1.94 12.98 12.20
N PHE A 169 2.71 12.23 11.42
CA PHE A 169 2.37 11.87 10.04
C PHE A 169 1.05 11.10 9.97
N VAL A 170 0.88 10.07 10.80
CA VAL A 170 -0.36 9.27 10.86
C VAL A 170 -1.56 10.14 11.24
N HIS A 171 -1.41 11.04 12.21
CA HIS A 171 -2.48 11.97 12.58
C HIS A 171 -2.88 12.91 11.44
N LYS A 172 -1.90 13.45 10.71
CA LYS A 172 -2.16 14.29 9.53
C LYS A 172 -2.83 13.49 8.42
N LEU A 173 -2.42 12.24 8.22
CA LEU A 173 -3.00 11.34 7.24
C LEU A 173 -4.47 11.00 7.55
N LYS A 174 -4.79 10.77 8.82
CA LYS A 174 -6.18 10.59 9.28
C LYS A 174 -7.05 11.82 8.98
N ARG A 175 -6.54 13.01 9.25
CA ARG A 175 -7.25 14.27 8.96
C ARG A 175 -7.47 14.43 7.45
N LEU A 176 -6.46 14.11 6.65
CA LEU A 176 -6.53 14.16 5.19
C LEU A 176 -7.58 13.17 4.68
N ALA A 177 -7.60 11.95 5.21
CA ALA A 177 -8.58 10.92 4.86
C ALA A 177 -10.02 11.41 5.08
N VAL A 178 -10.30 12.01 6.23
CA VAL A 178 -11.62 12.57 6.56
C VAL A 178 -11.94 13.79 5.69
N LYS A 179 -11.00 14.72 5.56
CA LYS A 179 -11.21 15.98 4.82
C LYS A 179 -11.50 15.75 3.34
N HIS A 180 -10.84 14.79 2.72
CA HIS A 180 -10.91 14.52 1.29
C HIS A 180 -11.70 13.26 0.94
N ASP A 181 -12.26 12.57 1.92
CA ASP A 181 -13.06 11.36 1.72
C ASP A 181 -12.26 10.28 0.97
N VAL A 182 -11.13 9.89 1.53
CA VAL A 182 -10.16 8.94 0.97
C VAL A 182 -10.01 7.74 1.89
N ALA A 183 -9.92 6.54 1.33
CA ALA A 183 -9.53 5.35 2.07
C ALA A 183 -8.00 5.26 2.17
N VAL A 184 -7.50 5.03 3.38
CA VAL A 184 -6.07 4.86 3.63
C VAL A 184 -5.81 3.48 4.21
N VAL A 185 -4.85 2.76 3.65
CA VAL A 185 -4.34 1.51 4.20
C VAL A 185 -2.89 1.73 4.63
N LEU A 186 -2.64 1.54 5.91
CA LEU A 186 -1.33 1.69 6.52
C LEU A 186 -0.82 0.32 6.96
N VAL A 187 0.32 -0.09 6.43
CA VAL A 187 0.99 -1.32 6.84
C VAL A 187 1.96 -1.02 7.97
N ALA A 188 1.84 -1.75 9.07
CA ALA A 188 2.73 -1.68 10.21
C ALA A 188 3.33 -3.05 10.50
N HIS A 189 4.63 -3.08 10.79
CA HIS A 189 5.28 -4.27 11.32
C HIS A 189 5.33 -4.19 12.85
N PRO A 190 4.96 -5.26 13.57
CA PRO A 190 5.12 -5.30 15.01
C PRO A 190 6.62 -5.26 15.36
N ARG A 191 6.94 -4.68 16.53
CA ARG A 191 8.31 -4.73 17.07
C ARG A 191 8.77 -6.18 17.12
N LYS A 192 10.03 -6.44 16.80
CA LYS A 192 10.67 -7.73 17.09
C LYS A 192 10.75 -7.86 18.62
N THR A 193 9.81 -8.57 19.22
CA THR A 193 10.00 -9.11 20.57
C THR A 193 10.82 -10.39 20.45
N LYS A 194 11.76 -10.56 21.34
CA LYS A 194 12.66 -11.74 21.40
C LYS A 194 11.82 -12.91 21.80
N ASP A 195 10.81 -13.28 21.91
CA ASP A 195 10.01 -14.46 22.27
C ASP A 195 8.52 -14.13 22.43
N SER A 196 7.71 -14.85 21.69
CA SER A 196 6.25 -14.99 21.77
C SER A 196 5.42 -13.70 21.78
N PHE A 197 4.53 -13.58 20.81
CA PHE A 197 3.46 -12.59 20.81
C PHE A 197 2.61 -12.72 22.09
N THR A 198 2.64 -11.69 22.90
CA THR A 198 1.63 -11.46 23.91
C THR A 198 0.71 -10.32 23.45
N ASN A 199 -0.56 -10.33 23.90
CA ASN A 199 -1.53 -9.29 23.56
C ASN A 199 -1.09 -7.86 23.94
N ASP A 200 -0.02 -7.72 24.72
CA ASP A 200 0.57 -6.45 25.13
C ASP A 200 1.43 -5.80 24.03
N ASP A 201 1.82 -6.56 22.99
CA ASP A 201 2.62 -6.04 21.87
C ASP A 201 1.81 -5.21 20.87
N VAL A 202 0.50 -5.21 21.00
CA VAL A 202 -0.43 -4.46 20.14
C VAL A 202 -0.91 -3.15 20.79
N SER A 203 -0.61 -2.92 22.06
CA SER A 203 -1.03 -1.73 22.81
C SER A 203 0.02 -0.62 22.70
N GLY A 204 0.02 0.05 21.60
CA GLY A 204 0.76 1.29 21.37
C GLY A 204 -0.11 2.24 20.57
N SER A 205 -1.25 2.57 21.12
CA SER A 205 -2.11 3.67 20.63
C SER A 205 -1.75 4.97 21.30
#